data_23386e276232ceb4a5fd8bbeba9e748d
#
_entry.id   23386e276232ceb4a5fd8bbeba9e748d
#
_cell.length_a   1.000
_cell.length_b   1.000
_cell.length_c   1.000
_cell.angle_alpha   90.00
_cell.angle_beta   90.00
_cell.angle_gamma   90.00
#
_symmetry.space_group_name_H-M   'P 1'
#
loop_
_entity.id
_entity.type
_entity.pdbx_description
1 polymer ?
#
loop_
_entity_poly.entity_id
_entity_poly.type
_entity_poly.pdbx_seq_one_letter_code
_entity_poly.pdbx_strand_id
1 'polypeptide(L)'
;MSEAPGVARDRAWTFDAVESVSRTFALSIDLLEEPVSSWVCTGYLLCRIADTVEDDPAIPPRVRADLLETYDAVLDPDDGTDVPAFLEAVEPVRPADGGADWRVVDETDRVFRVFDSFPGEVAGAMRPVVREMAGGMAEFLRRYADEGGLRLRTVEELEDYCWYVAGTVGEMFTNLLDCYGTSGPTPDPDDARSFALLLQLVNIAKDVRADYETENNVYLPAEWLAEEGVGHAAVGEPGRTAGVARVVRRLVDHAEAYAPGARRYLDCLPEGQAMLLEAMGMPYLLALGTVRELRGRSREVVDRARTVKLQREEVEALLAEAEAGLTQTELTRLAEQVREGPYHRSDVRI
;
A
#
# COMPACT_ATOMS: atom_id res chain seq x y z
N MET A 1 -3.35 -25.76 21.39
CA MET A 1 -2.04 -25.67 22.09
C MET A 1 -1.94 -24.24 22.63
N SER A 2 -1.49 -24.06 23.88
CA SER A 2 -1.31 -22.70 24.43
C SER A 2 -0.08 -22.09 23.77
N GLU A 3 -0.24 -20.90 23.20
CA GLU A 3 0.86 -20.14 22.59
C GLU A 3 1.96 -19.83 23.61
N ALA A 4 3.22 -19.82 23.17
CA ALA A 4 4.33 -19.46 24.06
C ALA A 4 4.19 -17.98 24.50
N PRO A 5 4.38 -17.66 25.81
CA PRO A 5 4.17 -16.29 26.31
C PRO A 5 4.97 -15.21 25.59
N GLY A 6 6.11 -15.54 24.98
CA GLY A 6 6.92 -14.64 24.17
C GLY A 6 6.22 -14.24 22.87
N VAL A 7 5.64 -15.21 22.14
CA VAL A 7 4.96 -14.98 20.86
C VAL A 7 3.70 -14.12 21.07
N ALA A 8 2.91 -14.38 22.11
CA ALA A 8 1.74 -13.56 22.43
C ALA A 8 2.09 -12.08 22.68
N ARG A 9 3.22 -11.82 23.37
CA ARG A 9 3.71 -10.46 23.57
C ARG A 9 4.20 -9.82 22.27
N ASP A 10 4.88 -10.58 21.40
CA ASP A 10 5.36 -10.08 20.14
C ASP A 10 4.20 -9.82 19.20
N ARG A 11 3.15 -10.65 19.21
CA ARG A 11 1.90 -10.41 18.47
C ARG A 11 1.18 -9.12 18.90
N ALA A 12 1.03 -8.86 20.19
CA ALA A 12 0.47 -7.60 20.67
C ALA A 12 1.28 -6.39 20.16
N TRP A 13 2.60 -6.50 20.17
CA TRP A 13 3.47 -5.47 19.64
C TRP A 13 3.29 -5.25 18.12
N THR A 14 2.99 -6.28 17.32
CA THR A 14 2.76 -6.08 15.87
C THR A 14 1.57 -5.16 15.61
N PHE A 15 0.50 -5.23 16.38
CA PHE A 15 -0.63 -4.29 16.27
C PHE A 15 -0.23 -2.85 16.64
N ASP A 16 0.48 -2.65 17.75
CA ASP A 16 1.00 -1.33 18.15
C ASP A 16 1.93 -0.75 17.07
N ALA A 17 2.76 -1.61 16.42
CA ALA A 17 3.65 -1.22 15.36
C ALA A 17 2.88 -0.76 14.13
N VAL A 18 1.86 -1.50 13.67
CA VAL A 18 1.02 -1.09 12.54
C VAL A 18 0.34 0.25 12.82
N GLU A 19 -0.25 0.45 14.01
CA GLU A 19 -0.87 1.73 14.38
C GLU A 19 0.13 2.90 14.28
N SER A 20 1.39 2.66 14.65
CA SER A 20 2.44 3.69 14.62
C SER A 20 2.87 4.08 13.21
N VAL A 21 2.82 3.17 12.23
CA VAL A 21 3.29 3.39 10.84
C VAL A 21 2.14 3.66 9.86
N SER A 22 0.92 3.17 10.14
CA SER A 22 -0.24 3.37 9.26
C SER A 22 -1.56 3.34 10.02
N ARG A 23 -2.03 4.51 10.44
CA ARG A 23 -3.33 4.64 11.14
C ARG A 23 -4.51 4.16 10.28
N THR A 24 -4.49 4.44 8.99
CA THR A 24 -5.58 4.03 8.08
C THR A 24 -5.64 2.52 7.95
N PHE A 25 -4.48 1.86 7.85
CA PHE A 25 -4.42 0.41 7.74
C PHE A 25 -4.76 -0.27 9.07
N ALA A 26 -4.33 0.30 10.20
CA ALA A 26 -4.72 -0.17 11.53
C ALA A 26 -6.26 -0.20 11.71
N LEU A 27 -6.97 0.85 11.28
CA LEU A 27 -8.42 0.88 11.31
C LEU A 27 -9.06 -0.27 10.50
N SER A 28 -8.47 -0.63 9.35
CA SER A 28 -8.96 -1.76 8.57
C SER A 28 -8.69 -3.11 9.26
N ILE A 29 -7.53 -3.25 9.92
CA ILE A 29 -7.21 -4.47 10.70
C ILE A 29 -8.11 -4.61 11.92
N ASP A 30 -8.46 -3.51 12.60
CA ASP A 30 -9.34 -3.50 13.76
C ASP A 30 -10.75 -4.03 13.45
N LEU A 31 -11.17 -3.97 12.18
CA LEU A 31 -12.42 -4.56 11.70
C LEU A 31 -12.33 -6.09 11.49
N LEU A 32 -11.14 -6.69 11.49
CA LEU A 32 -10.92 -8.12 11.26
C LEU A 32 -10.91 -8.90 12.57
N GLU A 33 -11.48 -10.11 12.54
CA GLU A 33 -11.42 -11.04 13.65
C GLU A 33 -10.16 -11.92 13.60
N GLU A 34 -9.76 -12.46 14.77
CA GLU A 34 -8.72 -13.49 14.84
C GLU A 34 -9.16 -14.78 14.14
N PRO A 35 -8.26 -15.49 13.46
CA PRO A 35 -6.82 -15.24 13.34
C PRO A 35 -6.44 -14.31 12.18
N VAL A 36 -7.38 -13.87 11.34
CA VAL A 36 -7.12 -13.09 10.12
C VAL A 36 -6.47 -11.74 10.46
N SER A 37 -6.92 -11.08 11.53
CA SER A 37 -6.33 -9.81 11.98
C SER A 37 -4.83 -9.93 12.27
N SER A 38 -4.39 -10.99 12.98
CA SER A 38 -2.98 -11.26 13.24
C SER A 38 -2.19 -11.59 11.97
N TRP A 39 -2.78 -12.35 11.03
CA TRP A 39 -2.12 -12.69 9.78
C TRP A 39 -1.91 -11.46 8.91
N VAL A 40 -2.95 -10.65 8.71
CA VAL A 40 -2.88 -9.42 7.92
C VAL A 40 -1.94 -8.40 8.56
N CYS A 41 -2.00 -8.25 9.88
CA CYS A 41 -1.11 -7.38 10.63
C CYS A 41 0.38 -7.75 10.43
N THR A 42 0.72 -9.03 10.57
CA THR A 42 2.09 -9.51 10.40
C THR A 42 2.54 -9.42 8.95
N GLY A 43 1.66 -9.81 7.98
CA GLY A 43 1.94 -9.68 6.55
C GLY A 43 2.22 -8.24 6.15
N TYR A 44 1.44 -7.29 6.67
CA TYR A 44 1.69 -5.86 6.45
C TYR A 44 3.06 -5.42 6.97
N LEU A 45 3.48 -5.87 8.15
CA LEU A 45 4.79 -5.52 8.69
C LEU A 45 5.94 -6.13 7.88
N LEU A 46 5.78 -7.36 7.37
CA LEU A 46 6.76 -7.95 6.45
C LEU A 46 6.93 -7.07 5.19
N CYS A 47 5.83 -6.57 4.61
CA CYS A 47 5.89 -5.62 3.49
C CYS A 47 6.49 -4.28 3.92
N ARG A 48 6.13 -3.76 5.10
CA ARG A 48 6.63 -2.47 5.61
C ARG A 48 8.15 -2.47 5.83
N ILE A 49 8.76 -3.60 6.18
CA ILE A 49 10.22 -3.74 6.27
C ILE A 49 10.85 -3.46 4.89
N ALA A 50 10.32 -4.05 3.83
CA ALA A 50 10.81 -3.82 2.46
C ALA A 50 10.60 -2.36 2.01
N ASP A 51 9.37 -1.81 2.20
CA ASP A 51 9.05 -0.41 1.89
C ASP A 51 10.02 0.56 2.56
N THR A 52 10.26 0.38 3.87
CA THR A 52 11.13 1.27 4.64
C THR A 52 12.55 1.30 4.10
N VAL A 53 13.07 0.15 3.68
CA VAL A 53 14.40 0.06 3.07
C VAL A 53 14.40 0.69 1.67
N GLU A 54 13.35 0.46 0.87
CA GLU A 54 13.23 1.03 -0.47
C GLU A 54 13.16 2.55 -0.47
N ASP A 55 12.37 3.12 0.44
CA ASP A 55 12.00 4.54 0.42
C ASP A 55 13.06 5.46 1.05
N ASP A 56 14.06 4.94 1.79
CA ASP A 56 15.01 5.80 2.50
C ASP A 56 16.03 6.48 1.54
N PRO A 57 15.90 7.79 1.27
CA PRO A 57 16.75 8.50 0.31
C PRO A 57 18.19 8.70 0.82
N ALA A 58 18.44 8.50 2.11
CA ALA A 58 19.78 8.56 2.67
C ALA A 58 20.65 7.37 2.29
N ILE A 59 20.02 6.26 1.88
CA ILE A 59 20.69 5.03 1.47
C ILE A 59 20.85 5.04 -0.07
N PRO A 60 22.06 4.82 -0.60
CA PRO A 60 22.25 4.76 -2.06
C PRO A 60 21.37 3.66 -2.71
N PRO A 61 20.77 3.90 -3.91
CA PRO A 61 19.83 2.95 -4.53
C PRO A 61 20.38 1.53 -4.68
N ARG A 62 21.66 1.37 -5.02
CA ARG A 62 22.30 0.04 -5.14
C ARG A 62 22.39 -0.67 -3.80
N VAL A 63 22.63 0.07 -2.71
CA VAL A 63 22.69 -0.50 -1.37
C VAL A 63 21.29 -0.93 -0.91
N ARG A 64 20.25 -0.10 -1.18
CA ARG A 64 18.86 -0.48 -0.92
C ARG A 64 18.48 -1.76 -1.65
N ALA A 65 18.87 -1.88 -2.92
CA ALA A 65 18.62 -3.09 -3.70
C ALA A 65 19.34 -4.32 -3.11
N ASP A 66 20.60 -4.18 -2.68
CA ASP A 66 21.34 -5.28 -2.02
C ASP A 66 20.68 -5.72 -0.71
N LEU A 67 20.16 -4.76 0.09
CA LEU A 67 19.44 -5.05 1.32
C LEU A 67 18.11 -5.78 1.06
N LEU A 68 17.35 -5.36 0.04
CA LEU A 68 16.11 -6.02 -0.36
C LEU A 68 16.35 -7.44 -0.88
N GLU A 69 17.43 -7.68 -1.63
CA GLU A 69 17.83 -9.03 -2.04
C GLU A 69 18.25 -9.89 -0.84
N THR A 70 18.91 -9.29 0.16
CA THR A 70 19.21 -9.99 1.42
C THR A 70 17.94 -10.33 2.18
N TYR A 71 16.96 -9.42 2.19
CA TYR A 71 15.65 -9.65 2.82
C TYR A 71 14.85 -10.74 2.09
N ASP A 72 14.86 -10.77 0.74
CA ASP A 72 14.29 -11.86 -0.05
C ASP A 72 14.93 -13.21 0.29
N ALA A 73 16.26 -13.24 0.44
CA ALA A 73 16.99 -14.46 0.82
C ALA A 73 16.59 -14.96 2.22
N VAL A 74 16.34 -14.08 3.21
CA VAL A 74 15.79 -14.46 4.52
C VAL A 74 14.41 -15.12 4.40
N LEU A 75 13.61 -14.67 3.45
CA LEU A 75 12.28 -15.23 3.20
C LEU A 75 12.33 -16.51 2.39
N ASP A 76 13.44 -16.83 1.72
CA ASP A 76 13.59 -18.07 0.95
C ASP A 76 13.89 -19.27 1.89
N PRO A 77 12.98 -20.27 1.98
CA PRO A 77 13.20 -21.42 2.84
C PRO A 77 14.37 -22.32 2.36
N ASP A 78 14.80 -22.17 1.10
CA ASP A 78 15.89 -22.95 0.50
C ASP A 78 17.24 -22.21 0.56
N ASP A 79 17.25 -20.91 0.93
CA ASP A 79 18.45 -20.12 1.21
C ASP A 79 18.86 -20.28 2.69
N GLY A 80 20.09 -20.14 3.00
CA GLY A 80 20.58 -20.26 4.37
C GLY A 80 20.69 -18.92 5.12
N THR A 81 20.23 -17.82 4.50
CA THR A 81 20.28 -16.48 5.08
C THR A 81 19.23 -16.36 6.18
N ASP A 82 19.60 -15.75 7.30
CA ASP A 82 18.74 -15.57 8.47
C ASP A 82 18.50 -14.09 8.81
N VAL A 83 17.54 -13.83 9.68
CA VAL A 83 17.20 -12.45 10.11
C VAL A 83 18.40 -11.71 10.70
N PRO A 84 19.25 -12.32 11.55
CA PRO A 84 20.50 -11.70 12.00
C PRO A 84 21.40 -11.20 10.86
N ALA A 85 21.54 -11.95 9.78
CA ALA A 85 22.34 -11.53 8.63
C ALA A 85 21.75 -10.29 7.92
N PHE A 86 20.43 -10.20 7.79
CA PHE A 86 19.75 -9.00 7.29
C PHE A 86 19.99 -7.79 8.22
N LEU A 87 19.80 -7.96 9.52
CA LEU A 87 20.01 -6.87 10.49
C LEU A 87 21.48 -6.40 10.53
N GLU A 88 22.46 -7.31 10.38
CA GLU A 88 23.87 -6.96 10.26
C GLU A 88 24.15 -6.16 8.97
N ALA A 89 23.48 -6.50 7.86
CA ALA A 89 23.60 -5.75 6.60
C ALA A 89 22.97 -4.35 6.68
N VAL A 90 21.89 -4.17 7.44
CA VAL A 90 21.20 -2.90 7.65
C VAL A 90 21.97 -1.95 8.57
N GLU A 91 22.66 -2.47 9.60
CA GLU A 91 23.30 -1.67 10.65
C GLU A 91 24.20 -0.52 10.14
N PRO A 92 25.04 -0.67 9.10
CA PRO A 92 25.90 0.42 8.61
C PRO A 92 25.16 1.60 7.99
N VAL A 93 23.90 1.40 7.55
CA VAL A 93 23.11 2.41 6.81
C VAL A 93 21.89 2.89 7.59
N ARG A 94 21.68 2.31 8.76
CA ARG A 94 20.56 2.65 9.63
C ARG A 94 20.58 4.12 10.04
N PRO A 95 19.50 4.90 9.84
CA PRO A 95 19.43 6.28 10.26
C PRO A 95 19.43 6.40 11.79
N ALA A 96 20.09 7.42 12.32
CA ALA A 96 20.15 7.66 13.77
C ALA A 96 18.77 8.00 14.37
N ASP A 97 17.84 8.53 13.57
CA ASP A 97 16.45 8.86 13.95
C ASP A 97 15.51 8.42 12.82
N GLY A 98 15.29 7.12 12.70
CA GLY A 98 14.49 6.50 11.64
C GLY A 98 12.98 6.48 11.90
N GLY A 99 12.51 6.98 13.03
CA GLY A 99 11.09 7.02 13.35
C GLY A 99 10.44 5.66 13.59
N ALA A 100 9.13 5.59 13.35
CA ALA A 100 8.34 4.39 13.57
C ALA A 100 8.66 3.28 12.54
N ASP A 101 8.85 3.66 11.27
CA ASP A 101 9.12 2.71 10.19
C ASP A 101 10.43 1.97 10.40
N TRP A 102 11.51 2.67 10.71
CA TRP A 102 12.80 2.04 11.02
C TRP A 102 12.78 1.21 12.30
N ARG A 103 11.90 1.52 13.25
CA ARG A 103 11.68 0.64 14.41
C ARG A 103 11.12 -0.72 14.00
N VAL A 104 10.29 -0.78 12.95
CA VAL A 104 9.80 -2.06 12.42
C VAL A 104 10.97 -2.86 11.80
N VAL A 105 11.86 -2.19 11.06
CA VAL A 105 13.07 -2.83 10.52
C VAL A 105 13.97 -3.35 11.63
N ASP A 106 14.20 -2.56 12.70
CA ASP A 106 15.00 -2.96 13.85
C ASP A 106 14.46 -4.20 14.59
N GLU A 107 13.15 -4.35 14.59
CA GLU A 107 12.43 -5.43 15.28
C GLU A 107 12.01 -6.56 14.31
N THR A 108 12.69 -6.68 13.15
CA THR A 108 12.42 -7.72 12.14
C THR A 108 12.40 -9.12 12.78
N ASP A 109 13.30 -9.41 13.73
CA ASP A 109 13.35 -10.69 14.45
C ASP A 109 12.05 -10.95 15.25
N ARG A 110 11.39 -9.90 15.75
CA ARG A 110 10.11 -10.01 16.44
C ARG A 110 8.97 -10.30 15.46
N VAL A 111 8.95 -9.63 14.30
CA VAL A 111 7.97 -9.88 13.24
C VAL A 111 8.09 -11.33 12.76
N PHE A 112 9.33 -11.82 12.53
CA PHE A 112 9.57 -13.19 12.10
C PHE A 112 9.18 -14.23 13.16
N ARG A 113 9.39 -13.98 14.46
CA ARG A 113 8.91 -14.91 15.50
C ARG A 113 7.40 -15.08 15.49
N VAL A 114 6.63 -14.00 15.19
CA VAL A 114 5.18 -14.11 15.03
C VAL A 114 4.85 -14.86 13.74
N PHE A 115 5.46 -14.49 12.63
CA PHE A 115 5.30 -15.12 11.33
C PHE A 115 5.57 -16.62 11.36
N ASP A 116 6.67 -17.06 11.97
CA ASP A 116 7.05 -18.49 12.11
C ASP A 116 6.15 -19.26 13.08
N SER A 117 5.32 -18.56 13.87
CA SER A 117 4.33 -19.19 14.74
C SER A 117 3.03 -19.56 14.02
N PHE A 118 2.82 -19.05 12.79
CA PHE A 118 1.63 -19.33 12.02
C PHE A 118 1.63 -20.74 11.42
N PRO A 119 0.45 -21.29 11.06
CA PRO A 119 0.37 -22.53 10.30
C PRO A 119 1.19 -22.45 9.00
N GLY A 120 1.81 -23.56 8.59
CA GLY A 120 2.68 -23.59 7.41
C GLY A 120 1.98 -23.16 6.12
N GLU A 121 0.66 -23.39 6.00
CA GLU A 121 -0.16 -22.90 4.87
C GLU A 121 -0.26 -21.37 4.84
N VAL A 122 -0.40 -20.72 6.01
CA VAL A 122 -0.47 -19.27 6.14
C VAL A 122 0.89 -18.63 5.82
N ALA A 123 1.97 -19.18 6.39
CA ALA A 123 3.33 -18.72 6.06
C ALA A 123 3.65 -18.94 4.57
N GLY A 124 3.20 -20.07 3.98
CA GLY A 124 3.33 -20.38 2.57
C GLY A 124 2.52 -19.44 1.66
N ALA A 125 1.43 -18.88 2.15
CA ALA A 125 0.62 -17.89 1.43
C ALA A 125 1.25 -16.48 1.41
N MET A 126 1.97 -16.11 2.48
CA MET A 126 2.60 -14.79 2.60
C MET A 126 3.99 -14.73 1.94
N ARG A 127 4.81 -15.73 2.16
CA ARG A 127 6.24 -15.74 1.84
C ARG A 127 6.55 -15.43 0.37
N PRO A 128 5.94 -16.10 -0.63
CA PRO A 128 6.20 -15.82 -2.04
C PRO A 128 5.88 -14.37 -2.43
N VAL A 129 4.82 -13.84 -1.86
CA VAL A 129 4.32 -12.50 -2.15
C VAL A 129 5.28 -11.41 -1.64
N VAL A 130 5.76 -11.54 -0.40
CA VAL A 130 6.74 -10.59 0.16
C VAL A 130 8.07 -10.68 -0.58
N ARG A 131 8.45 -11.88 -1.03
CA ARG A 131 9.63 -12.09 -1.88
C ARG A 131 9.50 -11.41 -3.25
N GLU A 132 8.33 -11.56 -3.90
CA GLU A 132 8.06 -10.88 -5.18
C GLU A 132 8.10 -9.36 -5.03
N MET A 133 7.53 -8.82 -3.94
CA MET A 133 7.59 -7.40 -3.63
C MET A 133 9.04 -6.93 -3.46
N ALA A 134 9.81 -7.54 -2.59
CA ALA A 134 11.20 -7.17 -2.31
C ALA A 134 12.08 -7.28 -3.58
N GLY A 135 11.92 -8.35 -4.36
CA GLY A 135 12.64 -8.55 -5.62
C GLY A 135 12.28 -7.50 -6.68
N GLY A 136 10.98 -7.17 -6.83
CA GLY A 136 10.53 -6.13 -7.75
C GLY A 136 11.06 -4.74 -7.38
N MET A 137 11.00 -4.38 -6.10
CA MET A 137 11.59 -3.13 -5.60
C MET A 137 13.10 -3.06 -5.88
N ALA A 138 13.83 -4.14 -5.60
CA ALA A 138 15.28 -4.22 -5.88
C ALA A 138 15.58 -4.04 -7.37
N GLU A 139 14.78 -4.66 -8.26
CA GLU A 139 14.94 -4.49 -9.71
C GLU A 139 14.76 -3.03 -10.14
N PHE A 140 13.70 -2.35 -9.68
CA PHE A 140 13.46 -0.95 -10.00
C PHE A 140 14.55 -0.03 -9.44
N LEU A 141 15.02 -0.25 -8.22
CA LEU A 141 16.14 0.49 -7.65
C LEU A 141 17.42 0.32 -8.45
N ARG A 142 17.74 -0.88 -8.93
CA ARG A 142 18.90 -1.11 -9.80
C ARG A 142 18.75 -0.44 -11.15
N ARG A 143 17.55 -0.52 -11.76
CA ARG A 143 17.23 0.07 -13.07
C ARG A 143 17.48 1.57 -13.08
N TYR A 144 17.15 2.27 -11.99
CA TYR A 144 17.24 3.73 -11.87
C TYR A 144 18.38 4.21 -10.95
N ALA A 145 19.32 3.34 -10.58
CA ALA A 145 20.38 3.65 -9.62
C ALA A 145 21.22 4.87 -10.01
N ASP A 146 21.48 5.05 -11.31
CA ASP A 146 22.30 6.16 -11.82
C ASP A 146 21.50 7.45 -12.03
N GLU A 147 20.17 7.42 -11.86
CA GLU A 147 19.27 8.57 -11.92
C GLU A 147 18.98 9.19 -10.53
N GLY A 148 19.47 8.54 -9.48
CA GLY A 148 19.36 8.99 -8.09
C GLY A 148 17.99 8.78 -7.43
N GLY A 149 17.04 8.19 -8.14
CA GLY A 149 15.69 7.84 -7.69
C GLY A 149 14.87 7.29 -8.85
N LEU A 150 13.71 6.78 -8.59
CA LEU A 150 12.81 6.21 -9.61
C LEU A 150 12.40 7.25 -10.65
N ARG A 151 12.40 6.87 -11.92
CA ARG A 151 12.08 7.73 -13.08
C ARG A 151 11.29 6.94 -14.12
N LEU A 152 10.05 6.56 -13.77
CA LEU A 152 9.24 5.68 -14.60
C LEU A 152 9.01 6.27 -16.00
N ARG A 153 9.23 5.47 -17.04
CA ARG A 153 9.24 5.95 -18.41
C ARG A 153 7.91 5.80 -19.11
N THR A 154 7.21 4.70 -18.87
CA THR A 154 5.95 4.35 -19.52
C THR A 154 4.85 4.05 -18.52
N VAL A 155 3.60 3.99 -18.99
CA VAL A 155 2.45 3.55 -18.17
C VAL A 155 2.62 2.09 -17.75
N GLU A 156 3.16 1.24 -18.62
CA GLU A 156 3.45 -0.15 -18.30
C GLU A 156 4.41 -0.27 -17.11
N GLU A 157 5.52 0.50 -17.12
CA GLU A 157 6.45 0.52 -15.99
C GLU A 157 5.79 1.01 -14.70
N LEU A 158 4.88 2.00 -14.78
CA LEU A 158 4.12 2.47 -13.63
C LEU A 158 3.20 1.37 -13.08
N GLU A 159 2.50 0.65 -13.96
CA GLU A 159 1.62 -0.44 -13.54
C GLU A 159 2.40 -1.63 -12.97
N ASP A 160 3.55 -1.96 -13.55
CA ASP A 160 4.44 -3.01 -13.05
C ASP A 160 4.99 -2.65 -11.67
N TYR A 161 5.44 -1.41 -11.49
CA TYR A 161 5.86 -0.92 -10.16
C TYR A 161 4.73 -1.00 -9.14
N CYS A 162 3.53 -0.48 -9.50
CA CYS A 162 2.36 -0.56 -8.63
C CYS A 162 1.96 -2.01 -8.30
N TRP A 163 2.17 -2.95 -9.23
CA TRP A 163 1.95 -4.37 -8.96
C TRP A 163 2.90 -4.87 -7.85
N TYR A 164 4.19 -4.60 -7.97
CA TYR A 164 5.16 -5.07 -6.96
C TYR A 164 4.89 -4.47 -5.57
N VAL A 165 4.61 -3.17 -5.47
CA VAL A 165 4.47 -2.50 -4.16
C VAL A 165 3.08 -2.58 -3.54
N ALA A 166 2.04 -2.92 -4.31
CA ALA A 166 0.67 -2.97 -3.81
C ALA A 166 -0.14 -4.16 -4.32
N GLY A 167 0.07 -4.59 -5.57
CA GLY A 167 -0.59 -5.75 -6.15
C GLY A 167 -0.31 -7.01 -5.36
N THR A 168 0.95 -7.23 -5.04
CA THR A 168 1.42 -8.33 -4.20
C THR A 168 0.73 -8.34 -2.83
N VAL A 169 0.55 -7.18 -2.19
CA VAL A 169 -0.17 -7.08 -0.90
C VAL A 169 -1.63 -7.51 -1.04
N GLY A 170 -2.31 -7.11 -2.13
CA GLY A 170 -3.67 -7.56 -2.44
C GLY A 170 -3.76 -9.06 -2.68
N GLU A 171 -2.78 -9.64 -3.38
CA GLU A 171 -2.65 -11.09 -3.58
C GLU A 171 -2.44 -11.81 -2.24
N MET A 172 -1.56 -11.30 -1.39
CA MET A 172 -1.35 -11.87 -0.06
C MET A 172 -2.65 -11.91 0.75
N PHE A 173 -3.42 -10.84 0.73
CA PHE A 173 -4.71 -10.81 1.42
C PHE A 173 -5.66 -11.88 0.87
N THR A 174 -5.78 -12.01 -0.45
CA THR A 174 -6.60 -13.04 -1.10
C THR A 174 -6.16 -14.45 -0.69
N ASN A 175 -4.86 -14.73 -0.71
CA ASN A 175 -4.29 -16.02 -0.30
C ASN A 175 -4.57 -16.33 1.18
N LEU A 176 -4.54 -15.32 2.06
CA LEU A 176 -4.88 -15.46 3.47
C LEU A 176 -6.36 -15.79 3.70
N LEU A 177 -7.25 -15.21 2.88
CA LEU A 177 -8.67 -15.57 2.94
C LEU A 177 -8.91 -17.02 2.55
N ASP A 178 -8.20 -17.54 1.55
CA ASP A 178 -8.26 -18.94 1.17
C ASP A 178 -7.80 -19.85 2.33
N CYS A 179 -6.72 -19.48 3.03
CA CYS A 179 -6.27 -20.20 4.24
C CYS A 179 -7.30 -20.14 5.38
N TYR A 180 -8.07 -19.06 5.48
CA TYR A 180 -9.15 -18.94 6.48
C TYR A 180 -10.34 -19.85 6.17
N GLY A 181 -10.40 -20.41 4.98
CA GLY A 181 -11.46 -21.31 4.56
C GLY A 181 -12.75 -20.59 4.17
N THR A 182 -12.61 -19.40 3.63
CA THR A 182 -13.75 -18.63 3.12
C THR A 182 -14.34 -19.32 1.91
N SER A 183 -15.58 -19.79 2.02
CA SER A 183 -16.33 -20.36 0.90
C SER A 183 -16.97 -19.23 0.09
N GLY A 184 -16.26 -18.70 -0.88
CA GLY A 184 -16.74 -17.71 -1.83
C GLY A 184 -16.28 -18.01 -3.26
N PRO A 185 -16.79 -17.29 -4.26
CA PRO A 185 -16.23 -17.37 -5.60
C PRO A 185 -14.78 -16.88 -5.56
N THR A 186 -13.86 -17.58 -6.22
CA THR A 186 -12.48 -17.11 -6.38
C THR A 186 -12.49 -15.82 -7.19
N PRO A 187 -11.92 -14.71 -6.67
CA PRO A 187 -11.82 -13.48 -7.42
C PRO A 187 -11.07 -13.67 -8.74
N ASP A 188 -11.49 -12.96 -9.78
CA ASP A 188 -10.72 -12.87 -11.01
C ASP A 188 -9.38 -12.16 -10.70
N PRO A 189 -8.22 -12.72 -11.10
CA PRO A 189 -6.93 -12.07 -10.88
C PRO A 189 -6.85 -10.63 -11.41
N ASP A 190 -7.51 -10.34 -12.54
CA ASP A 190 -7.56 -8.98 -13.10
C ASP A 190 -8.38 -8.03 -12.23
N ASP A 191 -9.41 -8.52 -11.55
CA ASP A 191 -10.20 -7.72 -10.61
C ASP A 191 -9.44 -7.47 -9.30
N ALA A 192 -8.69 -8.46 -8.80
CA ALA A 192 -7.79 -8.29 -7.66
C ALA A 192 -6.67 -7.28 -7.99
N ARG A 193 -6.05 -7.41 -9.18
CA ARG A 193 -5.08 -6.43 -9.70
C ARG A 193 -5.70 -5.04 -9.77
N SER A 194 -6.93 -4.92 -10.27
CA SER A 194 -7.62 -3.63 -10.38
C SER A 194 -7.82 -2.96 -9.03
N PHE A 195 -8.13 -3.73 -7.99
CA PHE A 195 -8.26 -3.20 -6.63
C PHE A 195 -6.93 -2.59 -6.14
N ALA A 196 -5.84 -3.31 -6.26
CA ALA A 196 -4.53 -2.85 -5.83
C ALA A 196 -4.05 -1.63 -6.64
N LEU A 197 -4.18 -1.66 -7.97
CA LEU A 197 -3.80 -0.56 -8.84
C LEU A 197 -4.61 0.71 -8.55
N LEU A 198 -5.92 0.62 -8.31
CA LEU A 198 -6.72 1.76 -7.90
C LEU A 198 -6.12 2.45 -6.68
N LEU A 199 -5.82 1.68 -5.63
CA LEU A 199 -5.30 2.23 -4.37
C LEU A 199 -3.92 2.87 -4.55
N GLN A 200 -3.00 2.18 -5.23
CA GLN A 200 -1.63 2.66 -5.37
C GLN A 200 -1.51 3.85 -6.32
N LEU A 201 -2.21 3.82 -7.46
CA LEU A 201 -2.20 4.95 -8.39
C LEU A 201 -2.80 6.21 -7.77
N VAL A 202 -3.81 6.07 -6.89
CA VAL A 202 -4.37 7.19 -6.13
C VAL A 202 -3.36 7.72 -5.12
N ASN A 203 -2.59 6.86 -4.44
CA ASN A 203 -1.52 7.28 -3.54
C ASN A 203 -0.44 8.05 -4.30
N ILE A 204 0.05 7.53 -5.41
CA ILE A 204 1.03 8.22 -6.27
C ILE A 204 0.47 9.56 -6.75
N ALA A 205 -0.78 9.61 -7.21
CA ALA A 205 -1.38 10.86 -7.68
C ALA A 205 -1.51 11.92 -6.59
N LYS A 206 -1.70 11.52 -5.35
CA LYS A 206 -1.84 12.40 -4.18
C LYS A 206 -0.48 12.93 -3.70
N ASP A 207 0.57 12.13 -3.80
CA ASP A 207 1.84 12.39 -3.13
C ASP A 207 2.97 12.84 -4.07
N VAL A 208 2.69 13.08 -5.39
CA VAL A 208 3.67 13.48 -6.44
C VAL A 208 4.73 14.47 -5.97
N ARG A 209 4.33 15.49 -5.20
CA ARG A 209 5.27 16.50 -4.72
C ARG A 209 6.12 16.00 -3.56
N ALA A 210 5.53 15.25 -2.65
CA ALA A 210 6.22 14.67 -1.50
C ALA A 210 7.26 13.65 -1.98
N ASP A 211 6.89 12.74 -2.86
CA ASP A 211 7.77 11.71 -3.42
C ASP A 211 8.98 12.34 -4.14
N TYR A 212 8.73 13.42 -4.91
CA TYR A 212 9.80 14.15 -5.57
C TYR A 212 10.76 14.86 -4.58
N GLU A 213 10.23 15.49 -3.51
CA GLU A 213 11.03 16.29 -2.59
C GLU A 213 11.71 15.47 -1.49
N THR A 214 11.06 14.40 -1.03
CA THR A 214 11.55 13.59 0.10
C THR A 214 12.35 12.37 -0.34
N GLU A 215 11.92 11.69 -1.39
CA GLU A 215 12.50 10.43 -1.85
C GLU A 215 13.27 10.58 -3.17
N ASN A 216 13.14 11.76 -3.82
CA ASN A 216 13.65 11.99 -5.17
C ASN A 216 13.07 11.00 -6.21
N ASN A 217 11.81 10.55 -6.02
CA ASN A 217 11.12 9.67 -6.93
C ASN A 217 10.15 10.42 -7.84
N VAL A 218 10.04 10.02 -9.11
CA VAL A 218 9.03 10.52 -10.05
C VAL A 218 8.34 9.32 -10.70
N TYR A 219 7.17 9.02 -10.19
CA TYR A 219 6.31 7.93 -10.69
C TYR A 219 5.49 8.32 -11.92
N LEU A 220 5.38 9.64 -12.24
CA LEU A 220 4.68 10.09 -13.44
C LEU A 220 5.42 9.64 -14.69
N PRO A 221 4.77 8.90 -15.64
CA PRO A 221 5.42 8.39 -16.83
C PRO A 221 6.08 9.49 -17.66
N ALA A 222 7.35 9.29 -18.06
CA ALA A 222 8.08 10.23 -18.90
C ALA A 222 7.34 10.54 -20.20
N GLU A 223 6.68 9.55 -20.80
CA GLU A 223 5.91 9.72 -22.02
C GLU A 223 4.76 10.72 -21.85
N TRP A 224 4.04 10.70 -20.72
CA TRP A 224 2.99 11.66 -20.43
C TRP A 224 3.55 13.06 -20.13
N LEU A 225 4.65 13.11 -19.38
CA LEU A 225 5.33 14.38 -19.09
C LEU A 225 5.86 15.03 -20.38
N ALA A 226 6.39 14.24 -21.32
CA ALA A 226 6.93 14.73 -22.58
C ALA A 226 5.85 15.37 -23.47
N GLU A 227 4.62 14.85 -23.47
CA GLU A 227 3.48 15.45 -24.16
C GLU A 227 3.19 16.88 -23.65
N GLU A 228 3.50 17.16 -22.38
CA GLU A 228 3.35 18.46 -21.73
C GLU A 228 4.65 19.32 -21.78
N GLY A 229 5.69 18.84 -22.47
CA GLY A 229 6.98 19.52 -22.57
C GLY A 229 7.74 19.57 -21.22
N VAL A 230 7.51 18.58 -20.35
CA VAL A 230 8.14 18.46 -19.02
C VAL A 230 9.07 17.25 -19.01
N GLY A 231 10.27 17.39 -18.48
CA GLY A 231 11.13 16.24 -18.13
C GLY A 231 11.04 15.93 -16.64
N HIS A 232 11.42 14.72 -16.22
CA HIS A 232 11.40 14.31 -14.81
C HIS A 232 12.11 15.31 -13.88
N ALA A 233 13.27 15.83 -14.29
CA ALA A 233 14.03 16.81 -13.50
C ALA A 233 13.29 18.13 -13.28
N ALA A 234 12.30 18.43 -14.13
CA ALA A 234 11.55 19.69 -14.07
C ALA A 234 10.18 19.57 -13.36
N VAL A 235 9.83 18.40 -12.85
CA VAL A 235 8.53 18.16 -12.16
C VAL A 235 8.34 19.11 -10.99
N GLY A 236 9.43 19.44 -10.26
CA GLY A 236 9.41 20.39 -9.15
C GLY A 236 9.49 21.86 -9.52
N GLU A 237 9.65 22.23 -10.79
CA GLU A 237 9.86 23.62 -11.22
C GLU A 237 8.54 24.41 -11.25
N PRO A 238 8.46 25.61 -10.65
CA PRO A 238 7.24 26.42 -10.63
C PRO A 238 6.68 26.73 -12.01
N GLY A 239 7.54 26.89 -13.03
CA GLY A 239 7.15 27.15 -14.41
C GLY A 239 6.50 25.96 -15.12
N ARG A 240 6.57 24.76 -14.55
CA ARG A 240 6.05 23.50 -15.10
C ARG A 240 4.78 22.98 -14.41
N THR A 241 4.39 23.61 -13.29
CA THR A 241 3.23 23.21 -12.47
C THR A 241 1.98 22.90 -13.30
N ALA A 242 1.67 23.71 -14.33
CA ALA A 242 0.47 23.51 -15.14
C ALA A 242 0.54 22.21 -16.00
N GLY A 243 1.71 21.92 -16.58
CA GLY A 243 1.93 20.69 -17.34
C GLY A 243 1.86 19.45 -16.43
N VAL A 244 2.60 19.48 -15.32
CA VAL A 244 2.59 18.40 -14.33
C VAL A 244 1.18 18.15 -13.79
N ALA A 245 0.41 19.19 -13.48
CA ALA A 245 -0.97 19.07 -13.01
C ALA A 245 -1.92 18.40 -14.03
N ARG A 246 -1.67 18.57 -15.35
CA ARG A 246 -2.41 17.83 -16.37
C ARG A 246 -2.05 16.34 -16.38
N VAL A 247 -0.77 16.02 -16.19
CA VAL A 247 -0.33 14.62 -16.06
C VAL A 247 -0.89 13.99 -14.80
N VAL A 248 -0.90 14.68 -13.66
CA VAL A 248 -1.56 14.20 -12.42
C VAL A 248 -3.04 13.93 -12.67
N ARG A 249 -3.74 14.81 -13.38
CA ARG A 249 -5.15 14.59 -13.73
C ARG A 249 -5.34 13.35 -14.61
N ARG A 250 -4.46 13.15 -15.60
CA ARG A 250 -4.46 11.95 -16.44
C ARG A 250 -4.23 10.69 -15.61
N LEU A 251 -3.33 10.75 -14.63
CA LEU A 251 -3.08 9.65 -13.68
C LEU A 251 -4.32 9.35 -12.82
N VAL A 252 -5.01 10.38 -12.35
CA VAL A 252 -6.28 10.21 -11.60
C VAL A 252 -7.36 9.56 -12.45
N ASP A 253 -7.51 9.97 -13.71
CA ASP A 253 -8.47 9.36 -14.64
C ASP A 253 -8.07 7.90 -14.97
N HIS A 254 -6.77 7.62 -15.07
CA HIS A 254 -6.24 6.27 -15.27
C HIS A 254 -6.51 5.38 -14.04
N ALA A 255 -6.27 5.88 -12.83
CA ALA A 255 -6.57 5.18 -11.59
C ALA A 255 -8.06 4.83 -11.48
N GLU A 256 -8.94 5.78 -11.81
CA GLU A 256 -10.39 5.54 -11.74
C GLU A 256 -10.89 4.49 -12.74
N ALA A 257 -10.18 4.27 -13.84
CA ALA A 257 -10.52 3.21 -14.79
C ALA A 257 -10.47 1.80 -14.16
N TYR A 258 -9.72 1.63 -13.08
CA TYR A 258 -9.67 0.37 -12.31
C TYR A 258 -10.81 0.21 -11.30
N ALA A 259 -11.56 1.27 -10.98
CA ALA A 259 -12.61 1.21 -9.97
C ALA A 259 -13.73 0.15 -10.24
N PRO A 260 -14.15 -0.10 -11.48
CA PRO A 260 -15.12 -1.17 -11.76
C PRO A 260 -14.57 -2.57 -11.47
N GLY A 261 -13.30 -2.86 -11.81
CA GLY A 261 -12.64 -4.13 -11.46
C GLY A 261 -12.46 -4.28 -9.95
N ALA A 262 -11.99 -3.23 -9.29
CA ALA A 262 -11.91 -3.17 -7.83
C ALA A 262 -13.27 -3.44 -7.16
N ARG A 263 -14.36 -2.93 -7.74
CA ARG A 263 -15.70 -3.21 -7.21
C ARG A 263 -16.09 -4.67 -7.37
N ARG A 264 -15.82 -5.28 -8.53
CA ARG A 264 -16.08 -6.73 -8.75
C ARG A 264 -15.26 -7.61 -7.83
N TYR A 265 -14.00 -7.23 -7.53
CA TYR A 265 -13.21 -7.90 -6.50
C TYR A 265 -13.94 -7.93 -5.16
N LEU A 266 -14.46 -6.77 -4.71
CA LEU A 266 -15.23 -6.69 -3.46
C LEU A 266 -16.55 -7.47 -3.50
N ASP A 267 -17.16 -7.64 -4.70
CA ASP A 267 -18.36 -8.47 -4.88
C ASP A 267 -18.08 -9.98 -4.65
N CYS A 268 -16.82 -10.41 -4.81
CA CYS A 268 -16.41 -11.80 -4.57
C CYS A 268 -16.14 -12.10 -3.10
N LEU A 269 -16.09 -11.09 -2.21
CA LEU A 269 -15.90 -11.34 -0.79
C LEU A 269 -17.09 -12.13 -0.21
N PRO A 270 -16.82 -13.13 0.65
CA PRO A 270 -17.84 -14.06 1.10
C PRO A 270 -19.01 -13.40 1.82
N GLU A 271 -20.24 -13.75 1.43
CA GLU A 271 -21.44 -13.38 2.18
C GLU A 271 -21.38 -14.02 3.59
N GLY A 272 -21.65 -13.22 4.61
CA GLY A 272 -21.62 -13.67 6.01
C GLY A 272 -20.32 -13.40 6.75
N GLN A 273 -19.32 -12.83 6.08
CA GLN A 273 -18.10 -12.30 6.70
C GLN A 273 -18.05 -10.78 6.50
N ALA A 274 -19.00 -10.08 7.14
CA ALA A 274 -19.14 -8.61 7.00
C ALA A 274 -17.83 -7.88 7.26
N MET A 275 -17.04 -8.34 8.23
CA MET A 275 -15.72 -7.78 8.57
C MET A 275 -14.77 -7.64 7.37
N LEU A 276 -14.80 -8.58 6.41
CA LEU A 276 -13.92 -8.53 5.24
C LEU A 276 -14.35 -7.42 4.28
N LEU A 277 -15.68 -7.29 4.08
CA LEU A 277 -16.22 -6.23 3.24
C LEU A 277 -16.01 -4.85 3.89
N GLU A 278 -16.10 -4.76 5.20
CA GLU A 278 -15.82 -3.55 5.98
C GLU A 278 -14.34 -3.16 5.83
N ALA A 279 -13.42 -4.09 6.09
CA ALA A 279 -11.97 -3.86 6.04
C ALA A 279 -11.48 -3.48 4.63
N MET A 280 -12.01 -4.13 3.58
CA MET A 280 -11.58 -3.88 2.20
C MET A 280 -12.40 -2.78 1.51
N GLY A 281 -13.66 -2.59 1.89
CA GLY A 281 -14.54 -1.55 1.37
C GLY A 281 -14.10 -0.15 1.79
N MET A 282 -13.54 0.01 2.99
CA MET A 282 -13.04 1.31 3.46
C MET A 282 -11.92 1.88 2.57
N PRO A 283 -10.81 1.18 2.30
CA PRO A 283 -9.79 1.67 1.36
C PRO A 283 -10.38 2.03 -0.03
N TYR A 284 -11.30 1.23 -0.54
CA TYR A 284 -11.99 1.51 -1.81
C TYR A 284 -12.77 2.83 -1.77
N LEU A 285 -13.60 3.06 -0.75
CA LEU A 285 -14.36 4.30 -0.58
C LEU A 285 -13.44 5.51 -0.42
N LEU A 286 -12.36 5.38 0.36
CA LEU A 286 -11.37 6.43 0.54
C LEU A 286 -10.62 6.75 -0.77
N ALA A 287 -10.32 5.75 -1.58
CA ALA A 287 -9.71 5.96 -2.90
C ALA A 287 -10.66 6.72 -3.83
N LEU A 288 -11.95 6.35 -3.90
CA LEU A 288 -12.94 7.07 -4.71
C LEU A 288 -13.11 8.54 -4.28
N GLY A 289 -13.16 8.78 -2.96
CA GLY A 289 -13.23 10.13 -2.43
C GLY A 289 -11.97 10.95 -2.76
N THR A 290 -10.81 10.31 -2.70
CA THR A 290 -9.53 10.95 -3.05
C THR A 290 -9.46 11.27 -4.55
N VAL A 291 -9.93 10.37 -5.43
CA VAL A 291 -10.09 10.63 -6.88
C VAL A 291 -10.96 11.87 -7.12
N ARG A 292 -12.11 11.97 -6.44
CA ARG A 292 -13.00 13.15 -6.53
C ARG A 292 -12.27 14.44 -6.17
N GLU A 293 -11.55 14.45 -5.02
CA GLU A 293 -10.80 15.63 -4.58
C GLU A 293 -9.68 16.01 -5.55
N LEU A 294 -8.90 15.03 -6.02
CA LEU A 294 -7.78 15.23 -6.92
C LEU A 294 -8.20 15.76 -8.30
N ARG A 295 -9.36 15.37 -8.82
CA ARG A 295 -9.89 15.86 -10.11
C ARG A 295 -10.04 17.36 -10.16
N GLY A 296 -10.53 17.95 -9.10
CA GLY A 296 -10.71 19.41 -8.99
C GLY A 296 -9.44 20.14 -8.55
N ARG A 297 -8.47 19.44 -7.98
CA ARG A 297 -7.37 20.02 -7.21
C ARG A 297 -5.98 19.51 -7.61
N SER A 298 -5.84 18.87 -8.79
CA SER A 298 -4.57 18.31 -9.27
C SER A 298 -3.41 19.32 -9.31
N ARG A 299 -3.72 20.63 -9.46
CA ARG A 299 -2.70 21.67 -9.38
C ARG A 299 -2.15 21.85 -7.94
N GLU A 300 -3.00 21.66 -6.93
CA GLU A 300 -2.60 21.82 -5.54
C GLU A 300 -1.61 20.73 -5.10
N VAL A 301 -1.69 19.53 -5.70
CA VAL A 301 -0.75 18.42 -5.46
C VAL A 301 0.66 18.78 -5.86
N VAL A 302 0.81 19.55 -6.94
CA VAL A 302 2.12 19.98 -7.45
C VAL A 302 2.63 21.23 -6.71
N ASP A 303 1.74 21.99 -6.07
CA ASP A 303 2.07 23.20 -5.33
C ASP A 303 2.52 22.84 -3.89
N ARG A 304 3.63 23.43 -3.42
CA ARG A 304 4.22 23.18 -2.09
C ARG A 304 3.29 23.45 -0.90
N ALA A 305 2.24 24.22 -1.12
CA ALA A 305 1.45 24.77 -0.02
C ALA A 305 0.31 23.87 0.47
N ARG A 306 -0.13 22.82 -0.25
CA ARG A 306 -1.36 22.11 0.08
C ARG A 306 -1.31 20.61 -0.23
N THR A 307 -1.59 19.79 0.79
CA THR A 307 -1.87 18.36 0.62
C THR A 307 -3.35 18.17 0.31
N VAL A 308 -3.66 17.47 -0.78
CA VAL A 308 -5.04 17.08 -1.13
C VAL A 308 -5.39 15.83 -0.36
N LYS A 309 -6.30 15.96 0.60
CA LYS A 309 -6.79 14.86 1.47
C LYS A 309 -8.29 14.95 1.62
N LEU A 310 -8.93 13.83 1.92
CA LEU A 310 -10.29 13.80 2.43
C LEU A 310 -10.38 14.56 3.75
N GLN A 311 -11.52 15.17 4.01
CA GLN A 311 -11.78 15.80 5.29
C GLN A 311 -11.93 14.73 6.37
N ARG A 312 -11.43 15.02 7.56
CA ARG A 312 -11.49 14.09 8.69
C ARG A 312 -12.92 13.64 8.99
N GLU A 313 -13.85 14.59 8.92
CA GLU A 313 -15.28 14.36 9.15
C GLU A 313 -15.89 13.39 8.14
N GLU A 314 -15.38 13.37 6.90
CA GLU A 314 -15.81 12.42 5.89
C GLU A 314 -15.27 11.01 6.17
N VAL A 315 -14.02 10.90 6.55
CA VAL A 315 -13.39 9.62 6.93
C VAL A 315 -14.10 9.01 8.14
N GLU A 316 -14.37 9.83 9.19
CA GLU A 316 -15.08 9.40 10.40
C GLU A 316 -16.52 8.97 10.07
N ALA A 317 -17.21 9.68 9.16
CA ALA A 317 -18.56 9.31 8.75
C ALA A 317 -18.62 7.99 7.97
N LEU A 318 -17.64 7.75 7.08
CA LEU A 318 -17.54 6.48 6.34
C LEU A 318 -17.15 5.31 7.27
N LEU A 319 -16.26 5.54 8.23
CA LEU A 319 -15.90 4.55 9.22
C LEU A 319 -17.11 4.14 10.08
N ALA A 320 -17.92 5.11 10.52
CA ALA A 320 -19.14 4.83 11.28
C ALA A 320 -20.17 3.99 10.48
N GLU A 321 -20.27 4.17 9.16
CA GLU A 321 -21.09 3.30 8.31
C GLU A 321 -20.52 1.88 8.21
N ALA A 322 -19.19 1.74 8.10
CA ALA A 322 -18.54 0.43 8.08
C ALA A 322 -18.75 -0.31 9.40
N GLU A 323 -18.52 0.34 10.54
CA GLU A 323 -18.74 -0.23 11.88
C GLU A 323 -20.21 -0.61 12.18
N ALA A 324 -21.17 0.03 11.50
CA ALA A 324 -22.59 -0.32 11.61
C ALA A 324 -22.96 -1.61 10.85
N GLY A 325 -22.04 -2.15 10.07
CA GLY A 325 -22.18 -3.35 9.25
C GLY A 325 -22.38 -3.00 7.78
N LEU A 326 -21.33 -3.21 6.96
CA LEU A 326 -21.33 -2.90 5.54
C LEU A 326 -21.88 -4.08 4.72
N THR A 327 -22.91 -3.81 3.92
CA THR A 327 -23.43 -4.75 2.92
C THR A 327 -23.00 -4.35 1.52
N GLN A 328 -23.08 -5.27 0.54
CA GLN A 328 -22.79 -4.97 -0.86
C GLN A 328 -23.68 -3.85 -1.43
N THR A 329 -24.95 -3.80 -0.99
CA THR A 329 -25.87 -2.72 -1.37
C THR A 329 -25.45 -1.38 -0.79
N GLU A 330 -25.05 -1.35 0.47
CA GLU A 330 -24.58 -0.12 1.13
C GLU A 330 -23.26 0.35 0.56
N LEU A 331 -22.31 -0.57 0.28
CA LEU A 331 -21.06 -0.23 -0.38
C LEU A 331 -21.32 0.45 -1.74
N THR A 332 -22.27 -0.07 -2.52
CA THR A 332 -22.65 0.55 -3.80
C THR A 332 -23.20 1.96 -3.60
N ARG A 333 -24.13 2.11 -2.67
CA ARG A 333 -24.73 3.42 -2.31
C ARG A 333 -23.67 4.42 -1.86
N LEU A 334 -22.78 4.00 -0.95
CA LEU A 334 -21.71 4.84 -0.44
C LEU A 334 -20.73 5.25 -1.54
N ALA A 335 -20.35 4.31 -2.42
CA ALA A 335 -19.46 4.59 -3.55
C ALA A 335 -20.02 5.64 -4.51
N GLU A 336 -21.32 5.60 -4.80
CA GLU A 336 -22.00 6.62 -5.61
C GLU A 336 -21.98 7.98 -4.89
N GLN A 337 -22.38 8.03 -3.63
CA GLN A 337 -22.43 9.29 -2.87
C GLN A 337 -21.03 9.91 -2.68
N VAL A 338 -20.01 9.12 -2.40
CA VAL A 338 -18.63 9.60 -2.25
C VAL A 338 -18.10 10.20 -3.57
N ARG A 339 -18.49 9.65 -4.73
CA ARG A 339 -18.14 10.21 -6.04
C ARG A 339 -18.83 11.55 -6.33
N GLU A 340 -20.06 11.73 -5.88
CA GLU A 340 -20.83 12.95 -6.11
C GLU A 340 -20.39 14.11 -5.22
N GLY A 341 -19.99 13.83 -3.97
CA GLY A 341 -19.60 14.87 -3.02
C GLY A 341 -19.10 14.32 -1.68
N PRO A 342 -18.64 15.21 -0.77
CA PRO A 342 -18.20 14.80 0.56
C PRO A 342 -19.35 14.13 1.35
N TYR A 343 -19.15 12.85 1.70
CA TYR A 343 -20.22 12.02 2.30
C TYR A 343 -20.87 12.64 3.55
N HIS A 344 -20.08 13.24 4.44
CA HIS A 344 -20.57 13.88 5.67
C HIS A 344 -21.51 15.09 5.42
N ARG A 345 -21.58 15.60 4.18
CA ARG A 345 -22.42 16.73 3.74
C ARG A 345 -23.62 16.30 2.92
N SER A 346 -23.74 15.01 2.60
CA SER A 346 -24.91 14.53 1.86
C SER A 346 -26.17 14.65 2.75
N ASP A 347 -27.19 15.34 2.25
CA ASP A 347 -28.48 15.55 2.95
C ASP A 347 -29.29 14.26 3.14
N VAL A 348 -28.74 13.11 2.78
CA VAL A 348 -29.38 11.80 2.82
C VAL A 348 -28.81 10.99 4.01
N ARG A 349 -28.90 11.53 5.22
CA ARG A 349 -28.86 10.71 6.44
C ARG A 349 -30.28 10.30 6.78
N ILE A 350 -30.71 9.14 6.31
CA ILE A 350 -31.98 8.51 6.74
C ILE A 350 -31.66 7.49 7.82
#